data_ef9338b222f0410ce15789ab2351cac1
#
_entry.id   ef9338b222f0410ce15789ab2351cac1
#
_cell.length_a   1.000
_cell.length_b   1.000
_cell.length_c   1.000
_cell.angle_alpha   90.00
_cell.angle_beta   90.00
_cell.angle_gamma   90.00
#
_symmetry.space_group_name_H-M   'P 1'
#
loop_
_entity.id
_entity.type
_entity.pdbx_description
1 polymer ?
#
loop_
_entity_poly.entity_id
_entity_poly.type
_entity_poly.pdbx_seq_one_letter_code
_entity_poly.pdbx_strand_id
1 'polypeptide(L)'
;TIKALPTPVVPTQPAAPDWGEVDASLEDMVVVISTGEVSTWGSGRTRREAELGMSGGDDVELTAAGVLELAWGMGLLTWHDSPRAGWYDTDGELVEESDIVERYRDEVVARCGIREFVDDGVIAPDAEEDVAVYLDRDITLSVADEATARTLEAADPEHTLVAPDTETGEWTVTRLAGSLARVPRRAALSRTVGGQFPVDFDPQRWGIPAAMAESMDPIASWNLVTAVDAFLSAGFSPAELLAAVHPSDVASTQGTGFGGMDAMRKMFVGRLLGQERPSDILQEALPNVVAAHVMQSYVGGYGSMVQPVSACATAAVSIEEGWDKIALGKA
;
A
#
# COMPACT_ATOMS: atom_id res chain seq x y z
N THR A 1 40.25 -15.50 9.65
CA THR A 1 40.72 -14.13 9.37
C THR A 1 39.85 -13.57 8.26
N ILE A 2 38.97 -12.66 8.58
CA ILE A 2 38.14 -11.95 7.60
C ILE A 2 39.09 -11.00 6.86
N LYS A 3 39.28 -11.24 5.58
CA LYS A 3 40.07 -10.35 4.73
C LYS A 3 39.29 -9.05 4.59
N ALA A 4 39.85 -7.93 5.06
CA ALA A 4 39.24 -6.61 4.85
C ALA A 4 39.03 -6.40 3.35
N LEU A 5 37.82 -6.00 2.98
CA LEU A 5 37.52 -5.59 1.61
C LEU A 5 38.34 -4.35 1.29
N PRO A 6 38.93 -4.22 0.08
CA PRO A 6 39.62 -3.00 -0.31
C PRO A 6 38.65 -1.83 -0.23
N THR A 7 39.11 -0.71 0.30
CA THR A 7 38.34 0.54 0.34
C THR A 7 37.90 0.87 -1.08
N PRO A 8 36.60 1.09 -1.33
CA PRO A 8 36.15 1.45 -2.67
C PRO A 8 36.83 2.75 -3.08
N VAL A 9 37.53 2.74 -4.20
CA VAL A 9 38.00 3.97 -4.83
C VAL A 9 36.75 4.67 -5.37
N VAL A 10 36.33 5.74 -4.68
CA VAL A 10 35.27 6.59 -5.22
C VAL A 10 35.82 7.19 -6.51
N PRO A 11 35.25 6.93 -7.69
CA PRO A 11 35.69 7.58 -8.91
C PRO A 11 35.59 9.10 -8.68
N THR A 12 36.63 9.84 -9.01
CA THR A 12 36.53 11.30 -9.14
C THR A 12 35.34 11.57 -10.05
N GLN A 13 34.32 12.24 -9.54
CA GLN A 13 33.18 12.61 -10.38
C GLN A 13 33.75 13.33 -11.61
N PRO A 14 33.46 12.91 -12.84
CA PRO A 14 33.80 13.68 -14.01
C PRO A 14 33.22 15.08 -13.81
N ALA A 15 33.94 16.09 -14.25
CA ALA A 15 33.41 17.46 -14.27
C ALA A 15 32.03 17.40 -14.92
N ALA A 16 31.04 18.06 -14.30
CA ALA A 16 29.68 18.08 -14.83
C ALA A 16 29.78 18.46 -16.33
N PRO A 17 29.17 17.67 -17.22
CA PRO A 17 29.18 18.02 -18.65
C PRO A 17 28.56 19.41 -18.78
N ASP A 18 29.15 20.23 -19.62
CA ASP A 18 28.53 21.47 -20.05
C ASP A 18 27.37 21.10 -20.99
N TRP A 19 26.18 21.10 -20.45
CA TRP A 19 24.94 20.79 -21.19
C TRP A 19 24.51 21.95 -22.10
N GLY A 20 25.26 23.07 -22.11
CA GLY A 20 24.88 24.29 -22.77
C GLY A 20 23.82 25.10 -22.01
N GLU A 21 23.51 26.27 -22.49
CA GLU A 21 22.36 27.05 -22.00
C GLU A 21 21.07 26.45 -22.59
N VAL A 22 20.03 26.28 -21.75
CA VAL A 22 18.71 25.92 -22.21
C VAL A 22 18.12 27.15 -22.90
N ASP A 23 18.14 27.17 -24.24
CA ASP A 23 17.59 28.23 -25.06
C ASP A 23 16.08 28.04 -25.30
N ALA A 24 15.34 27.74 -24.23
CA ALA A 24 13.88 27.63 -24.26
C ALA A 24 13.24 28.80 -23.53
N SER A 25 12.25 29.44 -24.17
CA SER A 25 11.38 30.36 -23.49
C SER A 25 10.67 29.63 -22.33
N LEU A 26 10.62 30.23 -21.13
CA LEU A 26 9.88 29.68 -20.01
C LEU A 26 8.39 29.43 -20.33
N GLU A 27 7.85 30.16 -21.30
CA GLU A 27 6.48 30.04 -21.77
C GLU A 27 6.23 28.74 -22.55
N ASP A 28 7.29 28.15 -23.12
CA ASP A 28 7.23 26.91 -23.89
C ASP A 28 7.64 25.69 -23.08
N MET A 29 7.97 25.84 -21.82
CA MET A 29 8.42 24.74 -20.95
C MET A 29 7.25 23.98 -20.33
N VAL A 30 7.31 22.64 -20.39
CA VAL A 30 6.44 21.78 -19.58
C VAL A 30 6.91 21.82 -18.13
N VAL A 31 6.02 22.14 -17.22
CA VAL A 31 6.34 22.32 -15.81
C VAL A 31 5.59 21.34 -14.92
N VAL A 32 6.23 20.89 -13.84
CA VAL A 32 5.57 20.14 -12.76
C VAL A 32 4.95 21.16 -11.80
N ILE A 33 3.63 21.15 -11.68
CA ILE A 33 2.89 22.09 -10.84
C ILE A 33 2.86 21.62 -9.38
N SER A 34 2.69 20.32 -9.17
CA SER A 34 2.65 19.72 -7.83
C SER A 34 3.00 18.24 -7.86
N THR A 35 3.15 17.69 -6.69
CA THR A 35 3.31 16.26 -6.46
C THR A 35 2.39 15.82 -5.33
N GLY A 36 1.79 14.63 -5.46
CA GLY A 36 1.06 13.99 -4.37
C GLY A 36 1.80 12.76 -3.88
N GLU A 37 1.70 12.49 -2.61
CA GLU A 37 2.39 11.38 -1.98
C GLU A 37 1.54 10.77 -0.86
N VAL A 38 1.58 9.45 -0.77
CA VAL A 38 1.16 8.69 0.42
C VAL A 38 2.33 7.83 0.85
N SER A 39 2.89 8.15 1.98
CA SER A 39 4.06 7.48 2.56
C SER A 39 3.77 6.95 3.95
N THR A 40 4.76 6.32 4.55
CA THR A 40 4.70 5.90 5.96
C THR A 40 4.56 7.06 6.96
N TRP A 41 4.74 8.30 6.47
CA TRP A 41 4.55 9.55 7.21
C TRP A 41 3.41 10.40 6.62
N GLY A 42 2.42 9.80 5.98
CA GLY A 42 1.31 10.53 5.37
C GLY A 42 1.71 11.22 4.07
N SER A 43 1.32 12.48 3.89
CA SER A 43 1.64 13.27 2.70
C SER A 43 3.13 13.60 2.56
N GLY A 44 3.53 14.03 1.36
CA GLY A 44 4.91 14.46 1.10
C GLY A 44 5.37 15.63 1.96
N ARG A 45 4.43 16.45 2.46
CA ARG A 45 4.73 17.51 3.42
C ARG A 45 5.15 16.93 4.76
N THR A 46 4.31 16.09 5.35
CA THR A 46 4.54 15.50 6.68
C THR A 46 5.75 14.56 6.66
N ARG A 47 5.96 13.82 5.58
CA ARG A 47 7.18 13.03 5.39
C ARG A 47 8.44 13.91 5.43
N ARG A 48 8.44 15.04 4.73
CA ARG A 48 9.61 15.94 4.74
C ARG A 48 9.87 16.53 6.12
N GLU A 49 8.84 16.87 6.88
CA GLU A 49 8.99 17.30 8.26
C GLU A 49 9.66 16.22 9.11
N ALA A 50 9.14 15.00 9.06
CA ALA A 50 9.68 13.87 9.81
C ALA A 50 11.13 13.53 9.42
N GLU A 51 11.45 13.52 8.13
CA GLU A 51 12.81 13.20 7.63
C GLU A 51 13.81 14.30 7.91
N LEU A 52 13.42 15.58 7.82
CA LEU A 52 14.32 16.71 8.12
C LEU A 52 14.56 16.85 9.63
N GLY A 53 13.55 16.56 10.46
CA GLY A 53 13.69 16.53 11.91
C GLY A 53 14.65 15.44 12.40
N MET A 54 14.82 14.36 11.64
CA MET A 54 15.76 13.27 11.96
C MET A 54 17.25 13.64 11.83
N SER A 55 17.59 14.85 11.40
CA SER A 55 18.96 15.25 11.08
C SER A 55 19.93 15.32 12.28
N GLY A 56 19.58 14.87 13.46
CA GLY A 56 20.47 14.94 14.62
C GLY A 56 20.11 14.17 15.86
N GLY A 57 19.09 13.32 15.85
CA GLY A 57 18.67 12.56 17.02
C GLY A 57 17.65 11.48 16.72
N ASP A 58 17.36 10.67 17.70
CA ASP A 58 16.35 9.60 17.61
C ASP A 58 14.90 10.15 17.68
N ASP A 59 14.72 11.44 17.95
CA ASP A 59 13.41 12.07 18.09
C ASP A 59 12.95 12.66 16.77
N VAL A 60 11.77 12.20 16.31
CA VAL A 60 11.08 12.74 15.14
C VAL A 60 10.38 14.05 15.53
N GLU A 61 10.75 15.14 14.89
CA GLU A 61 10.08 16.42 15.06
C GLU A 61 8.99 16.60 14.02
N LEU A 62 7.73 16.61 14.47
CA LEU A 62 6.56 16.93 13.66
C LEU A 62 5.98 18.28 14.10
N THR A 63 5.55 19.08 13.13
CA THR A 63 4.75 20.28 13.41
C THR A 63 3.35 19.90 13.90
N ALA A 64 2.64 20.85 14.49
CA ALA A 64 1.25 20.64 14.89
C ALA A 64 0.37 20.20 13.70
N ALA A 65 0.64 20.75 12.51
CA ALA A 65 -0.08 20.37 11.29
C ALA A 65 0.23 18.92 10.87
N GLY A 66 1.48 18.47 11.00
CA GLY A 66 1.87 17.09 10.71
C GLY A 66 1.24 16.10 11.68
N VAL A 67 1.22 16.40 12.98
CA VAL A 67 0.53 15.57 13.98
C VAL A 67 -0.97 15.50 13.69
N LEU A 68 -1.61 16.63 13.38
CA LEU A 68 -3.03 16.68 13.02
C LEU A 68 -3.34 15.84 11.78
N GLU A 69 -2.55 15.99 10.71
CA GLU A 69 -2.73 15.23 9.46
C GLU A 69 -2.66 13.72 9.72
N LEU A 70 -1.65 13.28 10.45
CA LEU A 70 -1.46 11.87 10.75
C LEU A 70 -2.53 11.32 11.69
N ALA A 71 -2.91 12.07 12.74
CA ALA A 71 -3.99 11.68 13.64
C ALA A 71 -5.34 11.56 12.91
N TRP A 72 -5.62 12.50 12.00
CA TRP A 72 -6.80 12.42 11.13
C TRP A 72 -6.72 11.23 10.17
N GLY A 73 -5.59 11.03 9.50
CA GLY A 73 -5.40 9.92 8.56
C GLY A 73 -5.53 8.55 9.20
N MET A 74 -5.15 8.41 10.48
CA MET A 74 -5.28 7.18 11.28
C MET A 74 -6.63 6.99 11.94
N GLY A 75 -7.55 7.94 11.83
CA GLY A 75 -8.85 7.86 12.48
C GLY A 75 -8.89 8.21 13.95
N LEU A 76 -7.80 8.73 14.51
CA LEU A 76 -7.78 9.21 15.89
C LEU A 76 -8.58 10.51 16.06
N LEU A 77 -8.70 11.29 14.97
CA LEU A 77 -9.47 12.52 14.91
C LEU A 77 -10.37 12.53 13.68
N THR A 78 -11.57 13.11 13.84
CA THR A 78 -12.51 13.34 12.75
C THR A 78 -13.09 14.74 12.86
N TRP A 79 -13.17 15.47 11.73
CA TRP A 79 -13.83 16.78 11.72
C TRP A 79 -15.33 16.63 11.63
N HIS A 80 -16.05 17.36 12.46
CA HIS A 80 -17.50 17.48 12.40
C HIS A 80 -17.92 18.96 12.38
N ASP A 81 -18.90 19.28 11.55
CA ASP A 81 -19.46 20.65 11.48
C ASP A 81 -20.55 20.90 12.52
N SER A 82 -21.12 19.84 13.10
CA SER A 82 -22.25 19.89 14.04
C SER A 82 -22.05 18.82 15.13
N PRO A 83 -22.44 19.07 16.38
CA PRO A 83 -23.14 20.26 16.91
C PRO A 83 -22.26 21.50 17.06
N ARG A 84 -20.96 21.35 17.13
CA ARG A 84 -19.94 22.40 17.11
C ARG A 84 -18.87 22.01 16.11
N ALA A 85 -18.54 22.91 15.18
CA ALA A 85 -17.46 22.68 14.23
C ALA A 85 -16.14 22.51 14.97
N GLY A 86 -15.43 21.41 14.69
CA GLY A 86 -14.16 21.09 15.36
C GLY A 86 -13.73 19.64 15.19
N TRP A 87 -12.59 19.33 15.79
CA TRP A 87 -12.03 17.99 15.82
C TRP A 87 -12.62 17.19 16.97
N TYR A 88 -12.96 15.94 16.69
CA TYR A 88 -13.53 15.01 17.67
C TYR A 88 -12.67 13.74 17.70
N ASP A 89 -12.46 13.21 18.88
CA ASP A 89 -11.77 11.94 19.08
C ASP A 89 -12.67 10.73 18.82
N THR A 90 -12.12 9.53 19.02
CA THR A 90 -12.83 8.26 18.83
C THR A 90 -13.99 8.06 19.79
N ASP A 91 -13.99 8.75 20.93
CA ASP A 91 -15.06 8.72 21.94
C ASP A 91 -16.16 9.76 21.65
N GLY A 92 -15.95 10.59 20.62
CA GLY A 92 -16.87 11.66 20.23
C GLY A 92 -16.73 12.92 21.07
N GLU A 93 -15.62 13.09 21.77
CA GLU A 93 -15.34 14.31 22.55
C GLU A 93 -14.59 15.34 21.69
N LEU A 94 -14.96 16.62 21.86
CA LEU A 94 -14.32 17.72 21.17
C LEU A 94 -12.88 17.91 21.67
N VAL A 95 -11.94 18.00 20.74
CA VAL A 95 -10.52 18.23 21.00
C VAL A 95 -10.15 19.62 20.51
N GLU A 96 -9.62 20.46 21.38
CA GLU A 96 -9.13 21.78 20.97
C GLU A 96 -7.79 21.63 20.22
N GLU A 97 -7.60 22.43 19.18
CA GLU A 97 -6.39 22.32 18.32
C GLU A 97 -5.08 22.50 19.08
N SER A 98 -5.09 23.29 20.17
CA SER A 98 -3.93 23.48 21.04
C SER A 98 -3.46 22.21 21.72
N ASP A 99 -4.35 21.25 21.93
CA ASP A 99 -4.12 20.06 22.74
C ASP A 99 -3.74 18.84 21.87
N ILE A 100 -3.91 18.96 20.54
CA ILE A 100 -3.70 17.85 19.59
C ILE A 100 -2.26 17.32 19.68
N VAL A 101 -1.28 18.19 19.69
CA VAL A 101 0.13 17.78 19.72
C VAL A 101 0.46 17.03 21.00
N GLU A 102 0.08 17.57 22.16
CA GLU A 102 0.34 16.93 23.45
C GLU A 102 -0.36 15.57 23.56
N ARG A 103 -1.58 15.48 23.03
CA ARG A 103 -2.42 14.28 23.16
C ARG A 103 -2.04 13.16 22.20
N TYR A 104 -1.64 13.47 20.95
CA TYR A 104 -1.52 12.47 19.88
C TYR A 104 -0.10 12.27 19.34
N ARG A 105 0.85 13.17 19.60
CA ARG A 105 2.19 13.09 18.98
C ARG A 105 2.86 11.75 19.22
N ASP A 106 2.89 11.26 20.44
CA ASP A 106 3.61 10.03 20.76
C ASP A 106 2.96 8.80 20.12
N GLU A 107 1.63 8.76 20.09
CA GLU A 107 0.88 7.69 19.46
C GLU A 107 1.08 7.70 17.93
N VAL A 108 1.03 8.87 17.31
CA VAL A 108 1.26 9.06 15.88
C VAL A 108 2.67 8.62 15.50
N VAL A 109 3.68 9.11 16.21
CA VAL A 109 5.09 8.73 15.98
C VAL A 109 5.29 7.24 16.19
N ALA A 110 4.62 6.66 17.19
CA ALA A 110 4.68 5.23 17.45
C ALA A 110 4.07 4.36 16.32
N ARG A 111 3.20 4.85 15.48
CA ARG A 111 2.50 4.08 14.43
C ARG A 111 2.99 4.38 13.01
N CYS A 112 3.79 5.42 12.80
CA CYS A 112 4.28 5.85 11.50
C CYS A 112 5.76 5.50 11.25
N GLY A 113 6.22 5.68 10.04
CA GLY A 113 7.61 5.55 9.66
C GLY A 113 8.09 4.13 9.41
N ILE A 114 9.40 3.97 9.41
CA ILE A 114 10.06 2.67 9.25
C ILE A 114 10.23 2.05 10.63
N ARG A 115 9.85 0.79 10.76
CA ARG A 115 9.83 0.07 12.04
C ARG A 115 10.43 -1.30 11.95
N GLU A 116 10.84 -1.80 13.10
CA GLU A 116 11.08 -3.20 13.31
C GLU A 116 9.75 -3.90 13.62
N PHE A 117 9.47 -4.96 12.89
CA PHE A 117 8.35 -5.86 13.17
C PHE A 117 8.79 -6.82 14.26
N VAL A 118 8.40 -6.52 15.48
CA VAL A 118 8.85 -7.24 16.68
C VAL A 118 8.16 -8.59 16.84
N ASP A 119 7.07 -8.82 16.14
CA ASP A 119 6.24 -9.99 16.34
C ASP A 119 6.50 -11.01 15.24
N ASP A 120 7.20 -12.06 15.59
CA ASP A 120 7.44 -13.35 14.92
C ASP A 120 7.28 -13.42 13.37
N GLY A 121 7.43 -12.29 12.69
CA GLY A 121 7.43 -12.21 11.22
C GLY A 121 6.06 -12.17 10.56
N VAL A 122 5.01 -11.82 11.28
CA VAL A 122 3.65 -11.76 10.75
C VAL A 122 3.27 -10.34 10.36
N ILE A 123 3.03 -10.10 9.06
CA ILE A 123 2.59 -8.80 8.51
C ILE A 123 1.08 -8.73 8.28
N ALA A 124 0.28 -9.68 8.67
CA ALA A 124 -1.15 -9.64 8.41
C ALA A 124 -1.91 -9.29 9.69
N PRO A 125 -2.85 -8.31 9.66
CA PRO A 125 -3.75 -8.04 10.77
C PRO A 125 -4.54 -9.28 11.21
N ASP A 126 -4.80 -10.18 10.28
CA ASP A 126 -5.55 -11.43 10.41
C ASP A 126 -4.62 -12.66 10.56
N ALA A 127 -3.45 -12.46 11.14
CA ALA A 127 -2.41 -13.47 11.26
C ALA A 127 -2.79 -14.69 12.10
N GLU A 128 -3.90 -14.62 12.79
CA GLU A 128 -4.47 -15.73 13.56
C GLU A 128 -5.30 -16.70 12.70
N GLU A 129 -5.57 -16.36 11.45
CA GLU A 129 -6.35 -17.22 10.58
C GLU A 129 -5.47 -18.26 9.87
N ASP A 130 -5.81 -19.52 10.05
CA ASP A 130 -5.24 -20.62 9.29
C ASP A 130 -5.71 -20.55 7.83
N VAL A 131 -4.77 -20.68 6.90
CA VAL A 131 -5.07 -20.81 5.48
C VAL A 131 -5.34 -22.28 5.16
N ALA A 132 -6.50 -22.54 4.58
CA ALA A 132 -6.81 -23.85 4.05
C ALA A 132 -6.03 -24.08 2.74
N VAL A 133 -5.27 -25.15 2.66
CA VAL A 133 -4.54 -25.57 1.46
C VAL A 133 -4.91 -27.03 1.15
N TYR A 134 -5.03 -27.35 -0.13
CA TYR A 134 -5.20 -28.74 -0.55
C TYR A 134 -3.84 -29.37 -0.80
N LEU A 135 -3.65 -30.59 -0.28
CA LEU A 135 -2.43 -31.33 -0.51
C LEU A 135 -2.40 -31.84 -1.97
N ASP A 136 -1.29 -31.61 -2.65
CA ASP A 136 -1.05 -32.09 -4.02
C ASP A 136 -0.53 -33.54 -4.06
N ARG A 137 -0.12 -34.08 -2.90
CA ARG A 137 0.41 -35.43 -2.71
C ARG A 137 0.14 -35.92 -1.30
N ASP A 138 0.28 -37.22 -1.10
CA ASP A 138 0.19 -37.82 0.22
C ASP A 138 1.33 -37.34 1.13
N ILE A 139 0.98 -37.00 2.38
CA ILE A 139 1.93 -36.65 3.43
C ILE A 139 1.77 -37.58 4.59
N THR A 140 2.86 -38.19 5.02
CA THR A 140 2.90 -39.09 6.17
C THR A 140 3.63 -38.41 7.31
N LEU A 141 3.06 -38.46 8.52
CA LEU A 141 3.63 -37.93 9.74
C LEU A 141 3.45 -38.97 10.90
N SER A 142 4.33 -38.92 11.89
CA SER A 142 4.20 -39.69 13.11
C SER A 142 3.61 -38.84 14.24
N VAL A 143 2.73 -39.43 15.03
CA VAL A 143 2.16 -38.84 16.25
C VAL A 143 2.36 -39.80 17.42
N ALA A 144 2.50 -39.23 18.62
CA ALA A 144 2.93 -39.98 19.80
C ALA A 144 1.89 -41.00 20.31
N ASP A 145 0.58 -40.76 20.04
CA ASP A 145 -0.50 -41.56 20.63
C ASP A 145 -1.69 -41.75 19.70
N GLU A 146 -2.49 -42.77 20.00
CA GLU A 146 -3.71 -43.11 19.23
C GLU A 146 -4.76 -42.01 19.29
N ALA A 147 -4.91 -41.32 20.40
CA ALA A 147 -5.96 -40.29 20.55
C ALA A 147 -5.72 -39.13 19.59
N THR A 148 -4.45 -38.71 19.45
CA THR A 148 -4.04 -37.70 18.48
C THR A 148 -4.26 -38.17 17.04
N ALA A 149 -3.90 -39.41 16.71
CA ALA A 149 -4.10 -39.99 15.39
C ALA A 149 -5.59 -40.04 15.02
N ARG A 150 -6.44 -40.49 15.93
CA ARG A 150 -7.89 -40.58 15.73
C ARG A 150 -8.56 -39.21 15.64
N THR A 151 -8.04 -38.22 16.34
CA THR A 151 -8.53 -36.83 16.23
C THR A 151 -8.25 -36.27 14.84
N LEU A 152 -7.09 -36.53 14.26
CA LEU A 152 -6.75 -36.13 12.90
C LEU A 152 -7.57 -36.88 11.84
N GLU A 153 -7.84 -38.18 12.05
CA GLU A 153 -8.70 -38.98 11.20
C GLU A 153 -10.15 -38.46 11.24
N ALA A 154 -10.66 -38.15 12.42
CA ALA A 154 -12.02 -37.63 12.59
C ALA A 154 -12.24 -36.26 11.97
N ALA A 155 -11.19 -35.45 11.84
CA ALA A 155 -11.25 -34.14 11.20
C ALA A 155 -11.43 -34.22 9.66
N ASP A 156 -10.94 -35.28 9.02
CA ASP A 156 -11.07 -35.52 7.58
C ASP A 156 -10.98 -37.05 7.30
N PRO A 157 -12.07 -37.79 7.57
CA PRO A 157 -12.04 -39.24 7.52
C PRO A 157 -11.93 -39.82 6.10
N GLU A 158 -12.26 -39.03 5.09
CA GLU A 158 -12.17 -39.46 3.67
C GLU A 158 -10.75 -39.43 3.14
N HIS A 159 -9.90 -38.55 3.73
CA HIS A 159 -8.53 -38.32 3.26
C HIS A 159 -7.46 -38.59 4.32
N THR A 160 -7.79 -39.28 5.41
CA THR A 160 -6.81 -39.56 6.48
C THR A 160 -6.78 -41.05 6.78
N LEU A 161 -5.60 -41.66 6.71
CA LEU A 161 -5.35 -43.03 7.10
C LEU A 161 -4.48 -43.05 8.36
N VAL A 162 -4.84 -43.88 9.32
CA VAL A 162 -4.05 -44.05 10.56
C VAL A 162 -3.68 -45.49 10.78
N ALA A 163 -2.46 -45.75 11.19
CA ALA A 163 -1.95 -47.06 11.50
C ALA A 163 -0.95 -47.00 12.66
N PRO A 164 -0.92 -48.04 13.56
CA PRO A 164 0.11 -48.10 14.56
C PRO A 164 1.45 -48.48 13.91
N ASP A 165 2.52 -47.80 14.31
CA ASP A 165 3.88 -48.20 14.00
C ASP A 165 4.40 -49.16 15.10
N THR A 166 4.53 -50.41 14.73
CA THR A 166 4.94 -51.48 15.67
C THR A 166 6.42 -51.45 16.04
N GLU A 167 7.24 -50.68 15.30
CA GLU A 167 8.68 -50.56 15.56
C GLU A 167 8.99 -49.46 16.57
N THR A 168 8.30 -48.31 16.43
CA THR A 168 8.52 -47.14 17.27
C THR A 168 7.53 -47.01 18.42
N GLY A 169 6.37 -47.68 18.34
CA GLY A 169 5.28 -47.51 19.28
C GLY A 169 4.45 -46.23 19.07
N GLU A 170 4.77 -45.48 18.03
CA GLU A 170 4.03 -44.28 17.61
C GLU A 170 2.88 -44.66 16.67
N TRP A 171 2.12 -43.66 16.25
CA TRP A 171 1.06 -43.79 15.24
C TRP A 171 1.45 -43.04 13.98
N THR A 172 1.28 -43.72 12.85
CA THR A 172 1.44 -43.09 11.52
C THR A 172 0.13 -42.55 11.04
N VAL A 173 0.13 -41.27 10.63
CA VAL A 173 -1.02 -40.59 10.02
C VAL A 173 -0.62 -40.22 8.60
N THR A 174 -1.35 -40.76 7.61
CA THR A 174 -1.16 -40.39 6.21
C THR A 174 -2.33 -39.55 5.73
N ARG A 175 -2.04 -38.30 5.36
CA ARG A 175 -2.99 -37.40 4.72
C ARG A 175 -2.88 -37.56 3.22
N LEU A 176 -3.96 -37.97 2.57
CA LEU A 176 -3.99 -38.22 1.13
C LEU A 176 -4.03 -36.92 0.32
N ALA A 177 -3.59 -36.97 -0.93
CA ALA A 177 -3.76 -35.88 -1.88
C ALA A 177 -5.23 -35.49 -1.99
N GLY A 178 -5.50 -34.19 -2.09
CA GLY A 178 -6.86 -33.65 -2.03
C GLY A 178 -7.37 -33.32 -0.62
N SER A 179 -6.68 -33.77 0.42
CA SER A 179 -6.98 -33.42 1.80
C SER A 179 -6.81 -31.94 2.06
N LEU A 180 -7.74 -31.38 2.85
CA LEU A 180 -7.66 -30.00 3.30
C LEU A 180 -6.76 -29.90 4.53
N ALA A 181 -5.61 -29.26 4.41
CA ALA A 181 -4.74 -28.94 5.53
C ALA A 181 -4.91 -27.47 5.92
N ARG A 182 -4.99 -27.19 7.23
CA ARG A 182 -4.92 -25.82 7.74
C ARG A 182 -3.48 -25.50 8.08
N VAL A 183 -2.95 -24.46 7.43
CA VAL A 183 -1.57 -24.01 7.64
C VAL A 183 -1.64 -22.63 8.27
N PRO A 184 -0.92 -22.40 9.39
CA PRO A 184 -0.86 -21.07 9.98
C PRO A 184 -0.40 -20.06 8.94
N ARG A 185 -1.12 -18.94 8.85
CA ARG A 185 -0.82 -17.84 7.90
C ARG A 185 0.39 -17.03 8.35
N ARG A 186 1.50 -17.72 8.64
CA ARG A 186 2.75 -17.13 9.08
C ARG A 186 3.74 -17.14 7.93
N ALA A 187 4.09 -15.97 7.43
CA ALA A 187 5.23 -15.83 6.54
C ALA A 187 6.44 -15.38 7.35
N ALA A 188 7.46 -16.19 7.40
CA ALA A 188 8.74 -15.74 7.91
C ALA A 188 9.32 -14.71 6.94
N LEU A 189 9.45 -13.48 7.39
CA LEU A 189 10.10 -12.43 6.61
C LEU A 189 11.60 -12.61 6.67
N SER A 190 12.26 -12.44 5.53
CA SER A 190 13.72 -12.39 5.47
C SER A 190 14.30 -11.12 6.10
N ARG A 191 13.45 -10.13 6.38
CA ARG A 191 13.81 -8.87 7.03
C ARG A 191 12.69 -8.46 7.97
N THR A 192 13.08 -7.94 9.13
CA THR A 192 12.17 -7.52 10.19
C THR A 192 11.93 -6.00 10.23
N VAL A 193 12.52 -5.26 9.28
CA VAL A 193 12.40 -3.80 9.20
C VAL A 193 11.71 -3.42 7.92
N GLY A 194 10.72 -2.57 8.03
CA GLY A 194 9.97 -2.04 6.88
C GLY A 194 9.14 -0.83 7.23
N GLY A 195 8.71 -0.10 6.19
CA GLY A 195 7.73 0.97 6.32
C GLY A 195 6.32 0.40 6.27
N GLN A 196 5.44 0.91 7.11
CA GLN A 196 4.02 0.62 7.04
C GLN A 196 3.24 1.90 6.80
N PHE A 197 2.13 1.79 6.08
CA PHE A 197 1.12 2.84 6.12
C PHE A 197 0.66 3.02 7.56
N PRO A 198 0.23 4.24 7.91
CA PRO A 198 -0.41 4.45 9.20
C PRO A 198 -1.49 3.39 9.43
N VAL A 199 -1.48 2.77 10.59
CA VAL A 199 -2.51 1.80 10.98
C VAL A 199 -3.86 2.50 10.90
N ASP A 200 -4.87 1.80 10.39
CA ASP A 200 -6.23 2.31 10.18
C ASP A 200 -6.37 3.39 9.09
N PHE A 201 -5.43 3.38 8.11
CA PHE A 201 -5.56 4.22 6.91
C PHE A 201 -6.90 3.96 6.21
N ASP A 202 -7.77 4.97 6.23
CA ASP A 202 -9.08 4.91 5.60
C ASP A 202 -9.17 5.86 4.39
N PRO A 203 -9.22 5.35 3.15
CA PRO A 203 -9.29 6.18 1.95
C PRO A 203 -10.58 7.02 1.86
N GLN A 204 -11.64 6.68 2.60
CA GLN A 204 -12.89 7.45 2.63
C GLN A 204 -12.65 8.87 3.16
N ARG A 205 -11.64 9.08 3.99
CA ARG A 205 -11.25 10.38 4.51
C ARG A 205 -10.82 11.35 3.43
N TRP A 206 -10.30 10.85 2.30
CA TRP A 206 -9.96 11.63 1.11
C TRP A 206 -11.13 11.76 0.13
N GLY A 207 -12.35 11.47 0.56
CA GLY A 207 -13.55 11.60 -0.25
C GLY A 207 -13.84 10.42 -1.17
N ILE A 208 -13.16 9.29 -1.01
CA ILE A 208 -13.46 8.06 -1.76
C ILE A 208 -14.70 7.41 -1.15
N PRO A 209 -15.76 7.15 -1.95
CA PRO A 209 -16.97 6.51 -1.43
C PRO A 209 -16.69 5.13 -0.85
N ALA A 210 -17.35 4.77 0.27
CA ALA A 210 -17.17 3.50 0.96
C ALA A 210 -17.28 2.28 0.02
N ALA A 211 -18.33 2.23 -0.80
CA ALA A 211 -18.54 1.13 -1.75
C ALA A 211 -17.39 0.98 -2.77
N MET A 212 -16.76 2.10 -3.14
CA MET A 212 -15.59 2.09 -4.02
C MET A 212 -14.36 1.61 -3.24
N ALA A 213 -14.12 2.12 -2.04
CA ALA A 213 -13.00 1.73 -1.20
C ALA A 213 -13.01 0.23 -0.88
N GLU A 214 -14.19 -0.37 -0.67
CA GLU A 214 -14.35 -1.80 -0.41
C GLU A 214 -14.05 -2.69 -1.63
N SER A 215 -14.36 -2.22 -2.84
CA SER A 215 -14.20 -2.99 -4.08
C SER A 215 -12.82 -2.82 -4.73
N MET A 216 -12.16 -1.69 -4.52
CA MET A 216 -10.89 -1.36 -5.14
C MET A 216 -9.73 -2.19 -4.61
N ASP A 217 -8.75 -2.45 -5.48
CA ASP A 217 -7.46 -2.91 -5.02
C ASP A 217 -6.75 -1.80 -4.21
N PRO A 218 -6.03 -2.14 -3.13
CA PRO A 218 -5.31 -1.14 -2.33
C PRO A 218 -4.41 -0.21 -3.16
N ILE A 219 -3.75 -0.69 -4.21
CA ILE A 219 -2.90 0.16 -5.06
C ILE A 219 -3.70 1.25 -5.80
N ALA A 220 -4.91 0.92 -6.23
CA ALA A 220 -5.79 1.89 -6.87
C ALA A 220 -6.30 2.94 -5.88
N SER A 221 -6.63 2.51 -4.67
CA SER A 221 -7.01 3.39 -3.55
C SER A 221 -5.87 4.35 -3.18
N TRP A 222 -4.64 3.86 -3.04
CA TRP A 222 -3.47 4.71 -2.76
C TRP A 222 -3.20 5.69 -3.90
N ASN A 223 -3.35 5.27 -5.15
CA ASN A 223 -3.20 6.16 -6.30
C ASN A 223 -4.24 7.27 -6.32
N LEU A 224 -5.49 6.99 -5.96
CA LEU A 224 -6.52 8.01 -5.82
C LEU A 224 -6.17 9.03 -4.73
N VAL A 225 -5.75 8.55 -3.57
CA VAL A 225 -5.35 9.43 -2.46
C VAL A 225 -4.16 10.30 -2.85
N THR A 226 -3.16 9.75 -3.54
CA THR A 226 -2.03 10.57 -4.04
C THR A 226 -2.47 11.60 -5.07
N ALA A 227 -3.46 11.29 -5.90
CA ALA A 227 -4.01 12.26 -6.84
C ALA A 227 -4.73 13.41 -6.10
N VAL A 228 -5.50 13.09 -5.06
CA VAL A 228 -6.14 14.12 -4.21
C VAL A 228 -5.08 14.99 -3.53
N ASP A 229 -4.04 14.39 -2.97
CA ASP A 229 -2.93 15.12 -2.34
C ASP A 229 -2.21 16.03 -3.35
N ALA A 230 -2.04 15.58 -4.59
CA ALA A 230 -1.46 16.40 -5.66
C ALA A 230 -2.32 17.64 -5.96
N PHE A 231 -3.64 17.50 -6.05
CA PHE A 231 -4.54 18.65 -6.26
C PHE A 231 -4.54 19.60 -5.07
N LEU A 232 -4.57 19.09 -3.85
CA LEU A 232 -4.47 19.90 -2.63
C LEU A 232 -3.14 20.68 -2.59
N SER A 233 -2.05 20.02 -2.95
CA SER A 233 -0.71 20.63 -3.01
C SER A 233 -0.57 21.66 -4.14
N ALA A 234 -1.29 21.49 -5.25
CA ALA A 234 -1.36 22.43 -6.35
C ALA A 234 -2.17 23.68 -5.99
N GLY A 235 -3.08 23.59 -5.01
CA GLY A 235 -3.94 24.67 -4.57
C GLY A 235 -5.15 24.92 -5.46
N PHE A 236 -5.54 23.98 -6.30
CA PHE A 236 -6.77 24.03 -7.09
C PHE A 236 -7.46 22.64 -7.15
N SER A 237 -8.74 22.66 -7.39
CA SER A 237 -9.58 21.47 -7.54
C SER A 237 -9.59 20.96 -8.98
N PRO A 238 -9.98 19.68 -9.22
CA PRO A 238 -10.25 19.18 -10.56
C PRO A 238 -11.30 20.01 -11.33
N ALA A 239 -12.28 20.55 -10.64
CA ALA A 239 -13.30 21.41 -11.26
C ALA A 239 -12.71 22.73 -11.79
N GLU A 240 -11.78 23.34 -11.05
CA GLU A 240 -11.06 24.53 -11.49
C GLU A 240 -10.12 24.22 -12.67
N LEU A 241 -9.46 23.06 -12.66
CA LEU A 241 -8.69 22.60 -13.82
C LEU A 241 -9.57 22.53 -15.08
N LEU A 242 -10.71 21.85 -15.00
CA LEU A 242 -11.63 21.68 -16.12
C LEU A 242 -12.38 22.97 -16.53
N ALA A 243 -12.37 24.00 -15.69
CA ALA A 243 -12.83 25.32 -16.06
C ALA A 243 -11.82 26.08 -16.94
N ALA A 244 -10.52 25.74 -16.81
CA ALA A 244 -9.43 26.36 -17.56
C ALA A 244 -8.97 25.53 -18.77
N VAL A 245 -9.03 24.20 -18.68
CA VAL A 245 -8.56 23.27 -19.70
C VAL A 245 -9.73 22.41 -20.18
N HIS A 246 -9.87 22.25 -21.49
CA HIS A 246 -10.93 21.40 -22.03
C HIS A 246 -10.68 19.93 -21.63
N PRO A 247 -11.72 19.16 -21.22
CA PRO A 247 -11.54 17.79 -20.75
C PRO A 247 -10.84 16.83 -21.74
N SER A 248 -10.91 17.09 -23.05
CA SER A 248 -10.18 16.31 -24.07
C SER A 248 -8.65 16.51 -24.01
N ASP A 249 -8.22 17.64 -23.44
CA ASP A 249 -6.81 18.04 -23.35
C ASP A 249 -6.20 17.66 -22.00
N VAL A 250 -6.98 17.00 -21.14
CA VAL A 250 -6.50 16.41 -19.89
C VAL A 250 -6.18 14.94 -20.12
N ALA A 251 -4.91 14.60 -20.11
CA ALA A 251 -4.43 13.24 -20.30
C ALA A 251 -3.95 12.62 -18.98
N SER A 252 -3.99 11.27 -18.89
CA SER A 252 -3.39 10.51 -17.81
C SER A 252 -2.28 9.60 -18.33
N THR A 253 -1.12 9.70 -17.70
CA THR A 253 0.06 8.86 -18.02
C THR A 253 0.55 8.10 -16.79
N GLN A 254 -0.37 7.74 -15.90
CA GLN A 254 -0.06 7.07 -14.63
C GLN A 254 0.27 5.60 -14.87
N GLY A 255 1.50 5.22 -14.61
CA GLY A 255 2.00 3.85 -14.75
C GLY A 255 2.08 3.10 -13.43
N THR A 256 1.96 1.79 -13.49
CA THR A 256 2.28 0.87 -12.39
C THR A 256 3.01 -0.35 -12.90
N GLY A 257 3.99 -0.84 -12.13
CA GLY A 257 4.76 -2.03 -12.51
C GLY A 257 3.94 -3.33 -12.40
N PHE A 258 2.89 -3.31 -11.59
CA PHE A 258 1.96 -4.43 -11.38
C PHE A 258 0.54 -3.91 -11.46
N GLY A 259 -0.44 -4.72 -11.68
CA GLY A 259 -1.85 -4.38 -11.49
C GLY A 259 -2.27 -4.55 -10.03
N GLY A 260 -3.54 -4.74 -9.80
CA GLY A 260 -4.08 -5.03 -8.49
C GLY A 260 -3.66 -6.41 -8.00
N MET A 261 -2.62 -6.47 -7.19
CA MET A 261 -2.06 -7.73 -6.68
C MET A 261 -2.99 -8.42 -5.69
N ASP A 262 -3.70 -7.66 -4.86
CA ASP A 262 -4.69 -8.23 -3.94
C ASP A 262 -5.91 -8.76 -4.69
N ALA A 263 -6.37 -8.05 -5.71
CA ALA A 263 -7.42 -8.50 -6.59
C ALA A 263 -7.01 -9.80 -7.32
N MET A 264 -5.77 -9.90 -7.82
CA MET A 264 -5.25 -11.15 -8.40
C MET A 264 -5.21 -12.29 -7.38
N ARG A 265 -4.74 -12.01 -6.17
CA ARG A 265 -4.74 -13.00 -5.08
C ARG A 265 -6.16 -13.49 -4.78
N LYS A 266 -7.10 -12.59 -4.60
CA LYS A 266 -8.52 -12.93 -4.36
C LYS A 266 -9.12 -13.70 -5.53
N MET A 267 -8.79 -13.36 -6.77
CA MET A 267 -9.32 -14.01 -7.97
C MET A 267 -8.82 -15.46 -8.10
N PHE A 268 -7.55 -15.72 -7.84
CA PHE A 268 -6.93 -17.03 -8.02
C PHE A 268 -6.96 -17.87 -6.74
N VAL A 269 -6.41 -17.34 -5.64
CA VAL A 269 -6.29 -18.07 -4.38
C VAL A 269 -7.63 -18.14 -3.65
N GLY A 270 -8.39 -17.05 -3.61
CA GLY A 270 -9.70 -17.00 -2.98
C GLY A 270 -10.68 -18.04 -3.56
N ARG A 271 -10.60 -18.30 -4.88
CA ARG A 271 -11.37 -19.36 -5.51
C ARG A 271 -11.06 -20.74 -4.94
N LEU A 272 -9.79 -21.04 -4.75
CA LEU A 272 -9.34 -22.32 -4.20
C LEU A 272 -9.78 -22.49 -2.74
N LEU A 273 -9.91 -21.37 -2.02
CA LEU A 273 -10.34 -21.33 -0.63
C LEU A 273 -11.86 -21.21 -0.44
N GLY A 274 -12.64 -21.23 -1.52
CA GLY A 274 -14.11 -21.11 -1.46
C GLY A 274 -14.61 -19.74 -0.99
N GLN A 275 -13.76 -18.71 -1.07
CA GLN A 275 -14.15 -17.34 -0.70
C GLN A 275 -15.03 -16.69 -1.77
N GLU A 276 -15.97 -15.84 -1.34
CA GLU A 276 -16.76 -15.02 -2.25
C GLU A 276 -15.85 -14.03 -3.00
N ARG A 277 -16.22 -13.76 -4.24
CA ARG A 277 -15.49 -12.83 -5.10
C ARG A 277 -16.33 -11.60 -5.39
N PRO A 278 -15.78 -10.39 -5.22
CA PRO A 278 -16.42 -9.18 -5.72
C PRO A 278 -16.67 -9.26 -7.23
N SER A 279 -17.74 -8.65 -7.71
CA SER A 279 -18.12 -8.65 -9.14
C SER A 279 -17.04 -8.05 -10.03
N ASP A 280 -16.33 -7.05 -9.52
CA ASP A 280 -15.38 -6.22 -10.27
C ASP A 280 -13.92 -6.66 -10.16
N ILE A 281 -13.68 -7.80 -9.49
CA ILE A 281 -12.33 -8.27 -9.16
C ILE A 281 -11.42 -8.45 -10.39
N LEU A 282 -11.98 -8.81 -11.56
CA LEU A 282 -11.20 -8.93 -12.79
C LEU A 282 -10.70 -7.57 -13.27
N GLN A 283 -11.51 -6.54 -13.16
CA GLN A 283 -11.16 -5.18 -13.54
C GLN A 283 -10.06 -4.65 -12.61
N GLU A 284 -10.24 -4.83 -11.32
CA GLU A 284 -9.27 -4.40 -10.30
C GLU A 284 -7.89 -5.06 -10.43
N ALA A 285 -7.81 -6.24 -11.07
CA ALA A 285 -6.54 -6.89 -11.35
C ALA A 285 -5.74 -6.24 -12.51
N LEU A 286 -6.38 -5.40 -13.33
CA LEU A 286 -5.76 -4.81 -14.52
C LEU A 286 -4.98 -3.53 -14.20
N PRO A 287 -3.74 -3.38 -14.70
CA PRO A 287 -2.93 -2.19 -14.42
C PRO A 287 -3.57 -0.87 -14.83
N ASN A 288 -4.28 -0.84 -15.96
CA ASN A 288 -4.91 0.38 -16.48
C ASN A 288 -6.09 0.88 -15.62
N VAL A 289 -6.68 0.04 -14.80
CA VAL A 289 -7.78 0.42 -13.92
C VAL A 289 -7.31 1.35 -12.82
N VAL A 290 -6.08 1.21 -12.37
CA VAL A 290 -5.46 2.12 -11.38
C VAL A 290 -5.52 3.58 -11.83
N ALA A 291 -5.15 3.87 -13.08
CA ALA A 291 -5.25 5.20 -13.67
C ALA A 291 -6.70 5.59 -14.01
N ALA A 292 -7.52 4.62 -14.42
CA ALA A 292 -8.91 4.85 -14.78
C ALA A 292 -9.73 5.37 -13.60
N HIS A 293 -9.50 4.87 -12.38
CA HIS A 293 -10.17 5.37 -11.18
C HIS A 293 -9.95 6.87 -10.96
N VAL A 294 -8.73 7.38 -11.17
CA VAL A 294 -8.44 8.82 -11.04
C VAL A 294 -9.22 9.63 -12.06
N MET A 295 -9.17 9.22 -13.33
CA MET A 295 -9.84 9.95 -14.42
C MET A 295 -11.36 9.91 -14.28
N GLN A 296 -11.91 8.77 -13.89
CA GLN A 296 -13.35 8.58 -13.76
C GLN A 296 -13.93 9.27 -12.51
N SER A 297 -13.21 9.24 -11.40
CA SER A 297 -13.74 9.65 -10.10
C SER A 297 -13.50 11.11 -9.76
N TYR A 298 -12.37 11.66 -10.18
CA TYR A 298 -11.96 13.01 -9.74
C TYR A 298 -11.76 13.99 -10.88
N VAL A 299 -11.04 13.60 -11.93
CA VAL A 299 -10.65 14.56 -12.97
C VAL A 299 -11.77 14.73 -14.00
N GLY A 300 -12.47 13.65 -14.35
CA GLY A 300 -13.53 13.70 -15.36
C GLY A 300 -13.02 14.03 -16.76
N GLY A 301 -11.71 13.93 -16.99
CA GLY A 301 -11.10 14.11 -18.30
C GLY A 301 -11.34 12.91 -19.20
N TYR A 302 -11.41 13.15 -20.49
CA TYR A 302 -11.52 12.09 -21.51
C TYR A 302 -10.51 12.25 -22.64
N GLY A 303 -9.39 12.89 -22.34
CA GLY A 303 -8.19 12.87 -23.16
C GLY A 303 -7.53 11.48 -23.17
N SER A 304 -6.35 11.40 -23.72
CA SER A 304 -5.67 10.11 -23.83
C SER A 304 -5.27 9.56 -22.44
N MET A 305 -5.52 8.28 -22.23
CA MET A 305 -5.05 7.56 -21.05
C MET A 305 -4.03 6.49 -21.47
N VAL A 306 -2.81 6.60 -20.99
CA VAL A 306 -1.71 5.66 -21.26
C VAL A 306 -1.19 5.14 -19.93
N GLN A 307 -1.01 3.84 -19.86
CA GLN A 307 -0.52 3.14 -18.70
C GLN A 307 0.87 2.55 -19.00
N PRO A 308 1.96 3.27 -18.78
CA PRO A 308 3.30 2.72 -18.95
C PRO A 308 3.57 1.60 -17.94
N VAL A 309 4.28 0.57 -18.40
CA VAL A 309 4.78 -0.51 -17.55
C VAL A 309 6.24 -0.75 -17.89
N SER A 310 7.13 -0.28 -17.05
CA SER A 310 8.59 -0.33 -17.25
C SER A 310 9.34 -0.75 -15.99
N ALA A 311 8.75 -1.68 -15.23
CA ALA A 311 9.28 -2.16 -13.96
C ALA A 311 9.67 -0.99 -13.03
N CYS A 312 10.90 -0.95 -12.51
CA CYS A 312 11.37 0.12 -11.63
C CYS A 312 11.42 1.51 -12.28
N ALA A 313 11.45 1.59 -13.61
CA ALA A 313 11.49 2.84 -14.36
C ALA A 313 10.11 3.39 -14.73
N THR A 314 9.03 2.73 -14.33
CA THR A 314 7.65 3.10 -14.72
C THR A 314 7.32 4.56 -14.41
N ALA A 315 7.75 5.08 -13.25
CA ALA A 315 7.50 6.47 -12.88
C ALA A 315 8.19 7.46 -13.83
N ALA A 316 9.44 7.21 -14.20
CA ALA A 316 10.19 8.04 -15.13
C ALA A 316 9.54 8.04 -16.53
N VAL A 317 9.16 6.87 -17.01
CA VAL A 317 8.47 6.74 -18.32
C VAL A 317 7.09 7.41 -18.26
N SER A 318 6.38 7.36 -17.14
CA SER A 318 5.10 8.06 -16.98
C SER A 318 5.25 9.59 -17.09
N ILE A 319 6.33 10.14 -16.55
CA ILE A 319 6.64 11.57 -16.65
C ILE A 319 7.02 11.94 -18.09
N GLU A 320 7.87 11.13 -18.74
CA GLU A 320 8.28 11.31 -20.15
C GLU A 320 7.05 11.31 -21.07
N GLU A 321 6.16 10.34 -20.94
CA GLU A 321 4.89 10.28 -21.70
C GLU A 321 4.01 11.51 -21.47
N GLY A 322 3.95 12.02 -20.26
CA GLY A 322 3.22 13.24 -19.95
C GLY A 322 3.83 14.47 -20.63
N TRP A 323 5.15 14.58 -20.57
CA TRP A 323 5.90 15.64 -21.24
C TRP A 323 5.68 15.60 -22.78
N ASP A 324 5.82 14.44 -23.38
CA ASP A 324 5.63 14.23 -24.81
C ASP A 324 4.23 14.64 -25.28
N LYS A 325 3.19 14.32 -24.49
CA LYS A 325 1.82 14.70 -24.84
C LYS A 325 1.63 16.20 -24.90
N ILE A 326 2.15 16.92 -23.93
CA ILE A 326 2.06 18.40 -23.90
C ILE A 326 2.92 18.99 -25.02
N ALA A 327 4.18 18.55 -25.17
CA ALA A 327 5.10 19.04 -26.20
C ALA A 327 4.60 18.81 -27.63
N LEU A 328 3.82 17.75 -27.85
CA LEU A 328 3.23 17.40 -29.14
C LEU A 328 1.82 17.97 -29.33
N GLY A 329 1.29 18.75 -28.40
CA GLY A 329 -0.06 19.31 -28.47
C GLY A 329 -1.17 18.25 -28.44
N LYS A 330 -0.96 17.16 -27.71
CA LYS A 330 -1.93 16.07 -27.54
C LYS A 330 -2.63 16.10 -26.18
N ALA A 331 -2.18 17.00 -25.32
CA ALA A 331 -2.77 17.34 -24.03
C ALA A 331 -2.44 18.78 -23.67
#